data_b2853a08845e41c6353b4f5421bcd9db
#
_entry.id   b2853a08845e41c6353b4f5421bcd9db
#
_cell.length_a   1.000
_cell.length_b   1.000
_cell.length_c   1.000
_cell.angle_alpha   90.00
_cell.angle_beta   90.00
_cell.angle_gamma   90.00
#
_symmetry.space_group_name_H-M   'P 1'
#
loop_
_entity.id
_entity.type
_entity.pdbx_description
1 polymer ?
#
loop_
_entity_poly.entity_id
_entity_poly.type
_entity_poly.pdbx_seq_one_letter_code
_entity_poly.pdbx_strand_id
1 'polypeptide(L)'
;MKKLPLVLLAIVSLFVLAGCHGDKQHDDLLQQADSIMNIDDDSAKVAIKLLDKAKPQLNDFSKAQRMRYQLLYHKAMNKADILFSSDSIMKNVVAYYEKHGTSNERMLAYYMLGCVYRDIHEAPMALEYYNKATEQADTTSQDCDYATLCRIYGQMGILFEKQFLPYQELGALDKAVKYAYFAKDTLNALRYYQNKNSAYDFLGKKDSAMIINLKAANLFRKHGYDYDANIAFGCNYIYYIDNKNYPKAKEAFEAYQSTNYQGNTNYDDSKAFLLYEKGLYYMFMNNLNIAYTCLQQSFKFSKSYSNKCAATEGLAKYYTKTNNSALAAKYALLSSEYNDSSLYELRESQLQQMQAMFDYSRNQKLAKEAEYKAKQRLNTIYLIIISSCLILLSAVYIYRKNIRKRNHKLLVAQRLYKASILKLQTTKTELAHLKNLNETKIAALIKEKEAVIENLQKEINQYESIHSGRNLVEINKQLMDTFVYKKLAYIECHPQEKITNETWDNLEETLEGMIPSLANIKLKLSKKEYRICLLTRLHFSPSAISCFMQCNLPDISMSRKRMLSKLCEKDGKPKELDEYIQHLM
;
A
#
# COMPACT_ATOMS: atom_id res chain seq x y z
N MET A 1 56.99 -2.72 -3.56
CA MET A 1 55.57 -2.39 -3.96
C MET A 1 54.49 -2.77 -2.93
N LYS A 2 54.78 -2.80 -1.59
CA LYS A 2 53.77 -3.22 -0.56
C LYS A 2 53.30 -2.06 0.35
N LYS A 3 53.66 -0.78 0.07
CA LYS A 3 53.23 0.36 0.90
C LYS A 3 52.16 1.27 0.27
N LEU A 4 51.82 1.06 -1.01
CA LEU A 4 50.80 1.87 -1.72
C LEU A 4 49.37 1.68 -1.22
N PRO A 5 48.89 0.42 -0.91
CA PRO A 5 47.54 0.23 -0.42
C PRO A 5 47.30 0.78 1.01
N LEU A 6 48.35 0.82 1.86
CA LEU A 6 48.23 1.37 3.22
C LEU A 6 48.11 2.89 3.23
N VAL A 7 48.81 3.58 2.32
CA VAL A 7 48.70 5.04 2.14
C VAL A 7 47.33 5.43 1.56
N LEU A 8 46.81 4.63 0.60
CA LEU A 8 45.47 4.83 0.07
C LEU A 8 44.39 4.61 1.14
N LEU A 9 44.55 3.59 1.98
CA LEU A 9 43.64 3.32 3.10
C LEU A 9 43.67 4.43 4.16
N ALA A 10 44.87 4.98 4.46
CA ALA A 10 45.04 6.10 5.39
C ALA A 10 44.45 7.41 4.82
N ILE A 11 44.57 7.67 3.52
CA ILE A 11 43.95 8.82 2.85
C ILE A 11 42.44 8.69 2.84
N VAL A 12 41.89 7.49 2.53
CA VAL A 12 40.45 7.23 2.57
C VAL A 12 39.89 7.35 3.98
N SER A 13 40.61 6.87 5.02
CA SER A 13 40.20 7.04 6.42
C SER A 13 40.24 8.49 6.89
N LEU A 14 41.20 9.31 6.41
CA LEU A 14 41.27 10.76 6.69
C LEU A 14 40.10 11.52 6.02
N PHE A 15 39.70 11.17 4.81
CA PHE A 15 38.54 11.76 4.14
C PHE A 15 37.21 11.35 4.83
N VAL A 16 37.10 10.12 5.32
CA VAL A 16 35.91 9.66 6.08
C VAL A 16 35.81 10.38 7.43
N LEU A 17 36.94 10.62 8.12
CA LEU A 17 36.97 11.34 9.41
C LEU A 17 36.70 12.85 9.25
N ALA A 18 37.15 13.48 8.15
CA ALA A 18 36.85 14.88 7.85
C ALA A 18 35.39 15.10 7.44
N GLY A 19 34.79 14.17 6.71
CA GLY A 19 33.37 14.19 6.34
C GLY A 19 32.43 14.05 7.54
N CYS A 20 32.76 13.22 8.53
CA CYS A 20 31.96 13.01 9.73
C CYS A 20 31.86 14.24 10.66
N HIS A 21 32.79 15.18 10.65
CA HIS A 21 32.72 16.37 11.50
C HIS A 21 31.78 17.44 10.92
N GLY A 22 31.78 17.65 9.60
CA GLY A 22 30.88 18.59 8.93
C GLY A 22 29.42 18.14 8.99
N ASP A 23 29.17 16.86 8.73
CA ASP A 23 27.83 16.28 8.77
C ASP A 23 27.16 16.40 10.15
N LYS A 24 27.93 16.14 11.22
CA LYS A 24 27.45 16.25 12.61
C LYS A 24 27.10 17.70 12.98
N GLN A 25 27.91 18.66 12.58
CA GLN A 25 27.65 20.09 12.86
C GLN A 25 26.35 20.58 12.20
N HIS A 26 26.07 20.14 10.97
CA HIS A 26 24.85 20.50 10.28
C HIS A 26 23.62 19.85 10.93
N ASP A 27 23.72 18.60 11.36
CA ASP A 27 22.63 17.91 12.08
C ASP A 27 22.34 18.56 13.44
N ASP A 28 23.37 18.95 14.19
CA ASP A 28 23.24 19.66 15.48
C ASP A 28 22.55 21.01 15.29
N LEU A 29 22.88 21.77 14.22
CA LEU A 29 22.23 23.04 13.89
C LEU A 29 20.74 22.83 13.56
N LEU A 30 20.40 21.84 12.74
CA LEU A 30 19.01 21.52 12.38
C LEU A 30 18.22 21.08 13.61
N GLN A 31 18.81 20.30 14.49
CA GLN A 31 18.19 19.88 15.73
C GLN A 31 17.99 21.05 16.70
N GLN A 32 18.94 21.96 16.78
CA GLN A 32 18.83 23.18 17.56
C GLN A 32 17.68 24.07 17.05
N ALA A 33 17.57 24.25 15.73
CA ALA A 33 16.48 25.02 15.13
C ALA A 33 15.11 24.42 15.45
N ASP A 34 14.98 23.07 15.36
CA ASP A 34 13.73 22.39 15.69
C ASP A 34 13.38 22.53 17.19
N SER A 35 14.37 22.39 18.07
CA SER A 35 14.20 22.53 19.51
C SER A 35 13.76 23.95 19.91
N ILE A 36 14.35 24.99 19.31
CA ILE A 36 13.99 26.39 19.56
C ILE A 36 12.51 26.63 19.19
N MET A 37 12.04 26.09 18.07
CA MET A 37 10.66 26.26 17.63
C MET A 37 9.62 25.67 18.59
N ASN A 38 10.01 24.78 19.50
CA ASN A 38 9.12 24.15 20.45
C ASN A 38 8.98 24.90 21.79
N ILE A 39 9.70 26.02 21.98
CA ILE A 39 9.67 26.82 23.22
C ILE A 39 8.41 27.67 23.29
N ASP A 40 8.21 28.55 22.30
CA ASP A 40 7.05 29.45 22.21
C ASP A 40 6.80 29.91 20.74
N ASP A 41 5.81 30.76 20.51
CA ASP A 41 5.47 31.24 19.17
C ASP A 41 6.49 32.25 18.62
N ASP A 42 7.09 33.10 19.47
CA ASP A 42 8.11 34.09 19.05
C ASP A 42 9.45 33.44 18.73
N SER A 43 9.72 32.27 19.27
CA SER A 43 10.96 31.50 19.03
C SER A 43 11.10 31.02 17.58
N ALA A 44 10.01 30.97 16.82
CA ALA A 44 10.05 30.65 15.39
C ALA A 44 10.91 31.64 14.58
N LYS A 45 10.83 32.93 14.91
CA LYS A 45 11.66 33.98 14.28
C LYS A 45 13.16 33.81 14.59
N VAL A 46 13.48 33.29 15.78
CA VAL A 46 14.84 32.96 16.18
C VAL A 46 15.34 31.75 15.39
N ALA A 47 14.51 30.74 15.23
CA ALA A 47 14.84 29.56 14.42
C ALA A 47 15.06 29.94 12.95
N ILE A 48 14.27 30.82 12.36
CA ILE A 48 14.49 31.34 10.99
C ILE A 48 15.87 31.99 10.89
N LYS A 49 16.22 32.89 11.83
CA LYS A 49 17.54 33.55 11.83
C LYS A 49 18.70 32.56 11.93
N LEU A 50 18.52 31.47 12.70
CA LEU A 50 19.53 30.41 12.80
C LEU A 50 19.66 29.64 11.48
N LEU A 51 18.53 29.28 10.85
CA LEU A 51 18.52 28.59 9.56
C LEU A 51 19.05 29.49 8.43
N ASP A 52 18.76 30.80 8.44
CA ASP A 52 19.31 31.75 7.47
C ASP A 52 20.83 31.81 7.49
N LYS A 53 21.47 31.67 8.68
CA LYS A 53 22.92 31.58 8.79
C LYS A 53 23.51 30.35 8.10
N ALA A 54 22.78 29.25 8.05
CA ALA A 54 23.18 28.04 7.37
C ALA A 54 22.94 28.07 5.84
N LYS A 55 22.13 28.99 5.35
CA LYS A 55 21.75 29.10 3.94
C LYS A 55 22.92 29.15 2.96
N PRO A 56 24.05 29.89 3.22
CA PRO A 56 25.20 29.89 2.34
C PRO A 56 25.95 28.54 2.24
N GLN A 57 25.79 27.68 3.25
CA GLN A 57 26.44 26.38 3.37
C GLN A 57 25.60 25.22 2.87
N LEU A 58 24.42 25.47 2.29
CA LEU A 58 23.50 24.41 1.83
C LEU A 58 24.11 23.49 0.77
N ASN A 59 25.10 23.93 0.04
CA ASN A 59 25.82 23.09 -0.93
C ASN A 59 26.63 21.98 -0.26
N ASP A 60 27.07 22.21 0.98
CA ASP A 60 27.86 21.27 1.78
C ASP A 60 26.97 20.24 2.50
N PHE A 61 25.65 20.52 2.58
CA PHE A 61 24.69 19.61 3.20
C PHE A 61 24.45 18.38 2.32
N SER A 62 24.33 17.22 2.93
CA SER A 62 23.81 16.01 2.28
C SER A 62 22.38 16.24 1.76
N LYS A 63 21.91 15.39 0.85
CA LYS A 63 20.53 15.48 0.35
C LYS A 63 19.51 15.39 1.50
N ALA A 64 19.74 14.50 2.46
CA ALA A 64 18.87 14.35 3.64
C ALA A 64 18.82 15.62 4.48
N GLN A 65 19.98 16.22 4.77
CA GLN A 65 20.08 17.48 5.53
C GLN A 65 19.44 18.65 4.79
N ARG A 66 19.60 18.75 3.47
CA ARG A 66 18.90 19.78 2.67
C ARG A 66 17.38 19.63 2.74
N MET A 67 16.85 18.41 2.66
CA MET A 67 15.41 18.19 2.77
C MET A 67 14.90 18.50 4.18
N ARG A 68 15.66 18.12 5.22
CA ARG A 68 15.34 18.47 6.61
C ARG A 68 15.39 19.97 6.85
N TYR A 69 16.42 20.66 6.31
CA TYR A 69 16.50 22.11 6.35
C TYR A 69 15.26 22.77 5.75
N GLN A 70 14.85 22.37 4.54
CA GLN A 70 13.68 22.93 3.89
C GLN A 70 12.40 22.67 4.68
N LEU A 71 12.23 21.49 5.23
CA LEU A 71 11.08 21.14 6.07
C LEU A 71 11.02 22.02 7.33
N LEU A 72 12.13 22.16 8.04
CA LEU A 72 12.22 22.96 9.27
C LEU A 72 12.07 24.47 8.97
N TYR A 73 12.62 24.95 7.86
CA TYR A 73 12.48 26.34 7.45
C TYR A 73 11.01 26.69 7.18
N HIS A 74 10.27 25.82 6.47
CA HIS A 74 8.85 26.01 6.23
C HIS A 74 8.03 25.87 7.52
N LYS A 75 8.38 24.93 8.41
CA LYS A 75 7.77 24.85 9.76
C LYS A 75 7.94 26.14 10.53
N ALA A 76 9.14 26.72 10.51
CA ALA A 76 9.43 27.98 11.19
C ALA A 76 8.67 29.16 10.55
N MET A 77 8.63 29.25 9.22
CA MET A 77 7.86 30.29 8.52
C MET A 77 6.37 30.22 8.86
N ASN A 78 5.77 29.00 8.78
CA ASN A 78 4.36 28.83 9.13
C ASN A 78 4.08 29.20 10.60
N LYS A 79 4.99 28.88 11.51
CA LYS A 79 4.83 29.25 12.93
C LYS A 79 5.06 30.73 13.21
N ALA A 80 5.81 31.42 12.35
CA ALA A 80 6.03 32.86 12.40
C ALA A 80 5.01 33.68 11.60
N ASP A 81 3.92 33.05 11.14
CA ASP A 81 2.88 33.65 10.29
C ASP A 81 3.41 34.30 8.99
N ILE A 82 4.51 33.75 8.45
CA ILE A 82 5.06 34.16 7.16
C ILE A 82 4.39 33.34 6.06
N LEU A 83 3.66 34.03 5.17
CA LEU A 83 2.87 33.38 4.11
C LEU A 83 3.74 32.78 3.02
N PHE A 84 3.31 31.66 2.51
CA PHE A 84 3.95 30.99 1.37
C PHE A 84 3.37 31.53 0.05
N SER A 85 4.21 31.58 -0.98
CA SER A 85 3.84 32.01 -2.33
C SER A 85 4.01 30.93 -3.40
N SER A 86 4.62 29.78 -3.08
CA SER A 86 4.89 28.71 -4.03
C SER A 86 4.98 27.35 -3.33
N ASP A 87 4.49 26.33 -4.00
CA ASP A 87 4.49 24.93 -3.55
C ASP A 87 5.73 24.11 -3.99
N SER A 88 6.56 24.68 -4.89
CA SER A 88 7.62 23.94 -5.59
C SER A 88 8.65 23.29 -4.64
N ILE A 89 9.05 23.99 -3.58
CA ILE A 89 10.00 23.44 -2.60
C ILE A 89 9.37 22.31 -1.80
N MET A 90 8.16 22.55 -1.27
CA MET A 90 7.50 21.56 -0.42
C MET A 90 7.06 20.31 -1.18
N LYS A 91 6.75 20.39 -2.46
CA LYS A 91 6.53 19.21 -3.33
C LYS A 91 7.77 18.30 -3.37
N ASN A 92 8.97 18.88 -3.51
CA ASN A 92 10.22 18.13 -3.49
C ASN A 92 10.51 17.51 -2.11
N VAL A 93 10.21 18.25 -1.03
CA VAL A 93 10.34 17.76 0.35
C VAL A 93 9.42 16.57 0.59
N VAL A 94 8.14 16.68 0.21
CA VAL A 94 7.17 15.59 0.32
C VAL A 94 7.64 14.37 -0.47
N ALA A 95 8.02 14.52 -1.75
CA ALA A 95 8.50 13.41 -2.58
C ALA A 95 9.73 12.70 -2.01
N TYR A 96 10.56 13.42 -1.25
CA TYR A 96 11.69 12.84 -0.53
C TYR A 96 11.22 12.03 0.69
N TYR A 97 10.39 12.64 1.56
CA TYR A 97 9.96 12.00 2.80
C TYR A 97 8.97 10.84 2.59
N GLU A 98 8.23 10.81 1.50
CA GLU A 98 7.43 9.64 1.10
C GLU A 98 8.29 8.36 0.99
N LYS A 99 9.55 8.50 0.56
CA LYS A 99 10.47 7.39 0.34
C LYS A 99 11.41 7.11 1.52
N HIS A 100 11.74 8.15 2.30
CA HIS A 100 12.83 8.09 3.28
C HIS A 100 12.40 8.50 4.69
N GLY A 101 11.18 9.03 4.87
CA GLY A 101 10.73 9.56 6.13
C GLY A 101 10.10 8.53 7.07
N THR A 102 10.16 8.82 8.37
CA THR A 102 9.31 8.21 9.39
C THR A 102 7.85 8.64 9.24
N SER A 103 6.93 8.02 9.97
CA SER A 103 5.52 8.42 9.98
C SER A 103 5.32 9.90 10.38
N ASN A 104 6.03 10.36 11.40
CA ASN A 104 5.96 11.75 11.86
C ASN A 104 6.56 12.74 10.84
N GLU A 105 7.66 12.39 10.20
CA GLU A 105 8.27 13.25 9.16
C GLU A 105 7.40 13.35 7.91
N ARG A 106 6.79 12.24 7.47
CA ARG A 106 5.82 12.27 6.37
C ARG A 106 4.59 13.10 6.74
N MET A 107 4.06 12.93 7.96
CA MET A 107 2.94 13.72 8.47
C MET A 107 3.27 15.21 8.46
N LEU A 108 4.44 15.60 8.96
CA LEU A 108 4.88 17.00 8.97
C LEU A 108 5.08 17.54 7.56
N ALA A 109 5.69 16.78 6.64
CA ALA A 109 5.91 17.20 5.26
C ALA A 109 4.58 17.45 4.51
N TYR A 110 3.61 16.54 4.63
CA TYR A 110 2.28 16.73 4.07
C TYR A 110 1.54 17.91 4.72
N TYR A 111 1.65 18.06 6.03
CA TYR A 111 1.07 19.18 6.76
C TYR A 111 1.59 20.53 6.24
N MET A 112 2.92 20.65 6.08
CA MET A 112 3.53 21.89 5.57
C MET A 112 3.12 22.18 4.13
N LEU A 113 3.00 21.17 3.27
CA LEU A 113 2.47 21.37 1.91
C LEU A 113 0.99 21.79 1.93
N GLY A 114 0.20 21.24 2.85
CA GLY A 114 -1.17 21.70 3.11
C GLY A 114 -1.23 23.17 3.54
N CYS A 115 -0.30 23.62 4.41
CA CYS A 115 -0.18 25.02 4.80
C CYS A 115 0.19 25.92 3.61
N VAL A 116 1.07 25.46 2.73
CA VAL A 116 1.41 26.20 1.49
C VAL A 116 0.17 26.38 0.64
N TYR A 117 -0.63 25.33 0.40
CA TYR A 117 -1.86 25.43 -0.39
C TYR A 117 -2.92 26.32 0.29
N ARG A 118 -3.01 26.31 1.64
CA ARG A 118 -3.86 27.23 2.38
C ARG A 118 -3.49 28.70 2.08
N ASP A 119 -2.19 29.02 2.07
CA ASP A 119 -1.70 30.39 1.93
C ASP A 119 -1.80 30.91 0.48
N ILE A 120 -1.69 30.03 -0.52
CA ILE A 120 -1.94 30.39 -1.92
C ILE A 120 -3.43 30.27 -2.32
N HIS A 121 -4.32 30.13 -1.33
CA HIS A 121 -5.78 30.10 -1.47
C HIS A 121 -6.34 28.90 -2.25
N GLU A 122 -5.61 27.81 -2.30
CA GLU A 122 -6.03 26.55 -2.90
C GLU A 122 -6.63 25.61 -1.83
N ALA A 123 -7.78 26.01 -1.26
CA ALA A 123 -8.42 25.30 -0.15
C ALA A 123 -8.68 23.81 -0.39
N PRO A 124 -9.12 23.36 -1.58
CA PRO A 124 -9.27 21.92 -1.88
C PRO A 124 -7.96 21.15 -1.75
N MET A 125 -6.87 21.71 -2.28
CA MET A 125 -5.54 21.10 -2.19
C MET A 125 -5.01 21.09 -0.75
N ALA A 126 -5.23 22.19 -0.01
CA ALA A 126 -4.87 22.25 1.40
C ALA A 126 -5.54 21.11 2.19
N LEU A 127 -6.85 20.90 1.99
CA LEU A 127 -7.61 19.85 2.64
C LEU A 127 -7.13 18.44 2.24
N GLU A 128 -6.82 18.23 0.95
CA GLU A 128 -6.25 16.98 0.46
C GLU A 128 -4.95 16.64 1.19
N TYR A 129 -4.02 17.59 1.29
CA TYR A 129 -2.73 17.36 1.94
C TYR A 129 -2.84 17.26 3.46
N TYR A 130 -3.79 17.94 4.10
CA TYR A 130 -4.08 17.73 5.51
C TYR A 130 -4.64 16.33 5.78
N ASN A 131 -5.50 15.80 4.90
CA ASN A 131 -5.98 14.43 4.99
C ASN A 131 -4.82 13.43 4.82
N LYS A 132 -3.97 13.61 3.79
CA LYS A 132 -2.76 12.78 3.60
C LYS A 132 -1.86 12.81 4.84
N ALA A 133 -1.70 13.98 5.47
CA ALA A 133 -0.93 14.11 6.70
C ALA A 133 -1.55 13.28 7.85
N THR A 134 -2.86 13.36 8.06
CA THR A 134 -3.53 12.58 9.13
C THR A 134 -3.44 11.07 8.91
N GLU A 135 -3.36 10.61 7.66
CA GLU A 135 -3.20 9.19 7.31
C GLU A 135 -1.81 8.65 7.64
N GLN A 136 -0.80 9.52 7.74
CA GLN A 136 0.54 9.12 8.15
C GLN A 136 0.69 8.97 9.66
N ALA A 137 -0.26 9.51 10.45
CA ALA A 137 -0.19 9.49 11.90
C ALA A 137 -0.37 8.06 12.44
N ASP A 138 0.66 7.51 13.07
CA ASP A 138 0.56 6.25 13.79
C ASP A 138 0.17 6.52 15.25
N THR A 139 -1.14 6.62 15.51
CA THR A 139 -1.68 6.87 16.85
C THR A 139 -1.54 5.68 17.80
N THR A 140 -1.01 4.54 17.36
CA THR A 140 -0.69 3.38 18.21
C THR A 140 0.74 3.44 18.75
N SER A 141 1.62 4.23 18.10
CA SER A 141 2.99 4.46 18.53
C SER A 141 3.04 5.44 19.71
N GLN A 142 3.92 5.17 20.67
CA GLN A 142 4.22 6.12 21.75
C GLN A 142 4.89 7.41 21.26
N ASP A 143 5.58 7.35 20.11
CA ASP A 143 6.31 8.47 19.51
C ASP A 143 5.46 9.31 18.54
N CYS A 144 4.14 9.11 18.51
CA CYS A 144 3.26 9.87 17.64
C CYS A 144 3.32 11.37 17.97
N ASP A 145 3.59 12.21 16.96
CA ASP A 145 3.59 13.66 17.11
C ASP A 145 2.15 14.20 17.16
N TYR A 146 1.52 14.04 18.33
CA TYR A 146 0.18 14.56 18.58
C TYR A 146 0.10 16.09 18.49
N ALA A 147 1.23 16.82 18.70
CA ALA A 147 1.26 18.27 18.58
C ALA A 147 1.09 18.71 17.11
N THR A 148 1.71 18.02 16.18
CA THR A 148 1.47 18.25 14.75
C THR A 148 0.07 17.79 14.35
N LEU A 149 -0.37 16.63 14.83
CA LEU A 149 -1.69 16.08 14.50
C LEU A 149 -2.85 16.98 14.95
N CYS A 150 -2.78 17.55 16.16
CA CYS A 150 -3.81 18.49 16.62
C CYS A 150 -3.85 19.77 15.78
N ARG A 151 -2.68 20.30 15.36
CA ARG A 151 -2.60 21.48 14.48
C ARG A 151 -3.23 21.21 13.11
N ILE A 152 -3.00 20.02 12.54
CA ILE A 152 -3.62 19.64 11.26
C ILE A 152 -5.14 19.71 11.37
N TYR A 153 -5.74 19.09 12.40
CA TYR A 153 -7.18 19.15 12.60
C TYR A 153 -7.69 20.56 12.93
N GLY A 154 -6.90 21.37 13.65
CA GLY A 154 -7.19 22.78 13.87
C GLY A 154 -7.24 23.57 12.56
N GLN A 155 -6.28 23.38 11.66
CA GLN A 155 -6.28 24.01 10.34
C GLN A 155 -7.44 23.54 9.46
N MET A 156 -7.80 22.26 9.52
CA MET A 156 -9.01 21.75 8.85
C MET A 156 -10.28 22.46 9.39
N GLY A 157 -10.36 22.66 10.72
CA GLY A 157 -11.46 23.42 11.34
C GLY A 157 -11.59 24.82 10.76
N ILE A 158 -10.46 25.56 10.68
CA ILE A 158 -10.44 26.92 10.09
C ILE A 158 -10.84 26.90 8.60
N LEU A 159 -10.43 25.89 7.84
CA LEU A 159 -10.85 25.76 6.43
C LEU A 159 -12.36 25.52 6.33
N PHE A 160 -12.92 24.66 7.18
CA PHE A 160 -14.36 24.37 7.20
C PHE A 160 -15.17 25.59 7.67
N GLU A 161 -14.69 26.35 8.66
CA GLU A 161 -15.28 27.61 9.09
C GLU A 161 -15.39 28.59 7.92
N LYS A 162 -14.28 28.85 7.20
CA LYS A 162 -14.25 29.75 6.03
C LYS A 162 -15.17 29.29 4.89
N GLN A 163 -15.50 28.00 4.83
CA GLN A 163 -16.40 27.41 3.84
C GLN A 163 -17.84 27.28 4.36
N PHE A 164 -18.14 27.76 5.55
CA PHE A 164 -19.46 27.66 6.21
C PHE A 164 -19.97 26.22 6.30
N LEU A 165 -19.07 25.29 6.68
CA LEU A 165 -19.34 23.87 6.87
C LEU A 165 -19.30 23.49 8.37
N PRO A 166 -20.30 23.91 9.17
CA PRO A 166 -20.23 23.85 10.63
C PRO A 166 -20.15 22.43 11.20
N TYR A 167 -20.76 21.43 10.55
CA TYR A 167 -20.68 20.05 11.04
C TYR A 167 -19.28 19.45 10.84
N GLN A 168 -18.65 19.75 9.71
CA GLN A 168 -17.27 19.32 9.43
C GLN A 168 -16.27 20.08 10.34
N GLU A 169 -16.50 21.36 10.56
CA GLU A 169 -15.74 22.19 11.50
C GLU A 169 -15.78 21.59 12.91
N LEU A 170 -16.96 21.29 13.46
CA LEU A 170 -17.10 20.66 14.78
C LEU A 170 -16.37 19.32 14.84
N GLY A 171 -16.50 18.48 13.82
CA GLY A 171 -15.82 17.20 13.78
C GLY A 171 -14.29 17.31 13.73
N ALA A 172 -13.75 18.30 13.03
CA ALA A 172 -12.32 18.58 12.99
C ALA A 172 -11.83 19.15 14.34
N LEU A 173 -12.54 20.13 14.90
CA LEU A 173 -12.19 20.76 16.18
C LEU A 173 -12.26 19.75 17.35
N ASP A 174 -13.21 18.80 17.36
CA ASP A 174 -13.27 17.75 18.37
C ASP A 174 -12.00 16.87 18.34
N LYS A 175 -11.52 16.53 17.15
CA LYS A 175 -10.26 15.81 17.00
C LYS A 175 -9.06 16.67 17.39
N ALA A 176 -9.06 17.95 17.04
CA ALA A 176 -8.01 18.89 17.45
C ALA A 176 -7.90 18.97 18.97
N VAL A 177 -9.02 19.14 19.67
CA VAL A 177 -9.09 19.14 21.15
C VAL A 177 -8.53 17.83 21.72
N LYS A 178 -9.01 16.68 21.21
CA LYS A 178 -8.55 15.38 21.66
C LYS A 178 -7.04 15.21 21.55
N TYR A 179 -6.48 15.52 20.39
CA TYR A 179 -5.04 15.33 20.16
C TYR A 179 -4.17 16.39 20.83
N ALA A 180 -4.70 17.60 21.06
CA ALA A 180 -4.02 18.61 21.88
C ALA A 180 -3.84 18.12 23.33
N TYR A 181 -4.86 17.49 23.93
CA TYR A 181 -4.69 16.86 25.24
C TYR A 181 -3.68 15.71 25.24
N PHE A 182 -3.61 14.89 24.19
CA PHE A 182 -2.57 13.87 24.06
C PHE A 182 -1.16 14.47 23.93
N ALA A 183 -1.05 15.61 23.27
CA ALA A 183 0.18 16.39 23.19
C ALA A 183 0.51 17.14 24.51
N LYS A 184 -0.34 17.07 25.55
CA LYS A 184 -0.25 17.86 26.80
C LYS A 184 -0.28 19.38 26.57
N ASP A 185 -0.85 19.80 25.47
CA ASP A 185 -1.00 21.23 25.07
C ASP A 185 -2.40 21.72 25.48
N THR A 186 -2.56 22.00 26.76
CA THR A 186 -3.84 22.43 27.34
C THR A 186 -4.31 23.74 26.74
N LEU A 187 -3.40 24.68 26.46
CA LEU A 187 -3.76 25.99 25.90
C LEU A 187 -4.44 25.84 24.52
N ASN A 188 -3.81 25.12 23.60
CA ASN A 188 -4.39 24.90 22.29
C ASN A 188 -5.64 23.99 22.34
N ALA A 189 -5.72 23.03 23.27
CA ALA A 189 -6.95 22.27 23.48
C ALA A 189 -8.13 23.18 23.81
N LEU A 190 -7.93 24.16 24.71
CA LEU A 190 -8.97 25.13 25.07
C LEU A 190 -9.28 26.13 23.94
N ARG A 191 -8.29 26.57 23.18
CA ARG A 191 -8.50 27.40 21.99
C ARG A 191 -9.33 26.67 20.94
N TYR A 192 -9.03 25.41 20.61
CA TYR A 192 -9.85 24.62 19.69
C TYR A 192 -11.26 24.35 20.24
N TYR A 193 -11.38 24.16 21.56
CA TYR A 193 -12.70 24.05 22.17
C TYR A 193 -13.51 25.34 22.02
N GLN A 194 -12.90 26.53 22.25
CA GLN A 194 -13.54 27.83 22.08
C GLN A 194 -13.94 28.04 20.60
N ASN A 195 -13.09 27.70 19.64
CA ASN A 195 -13.37 27.92 18.22
C ASN A 195 -14.64 27.19 17.73
N LYS A 196 -15.16 26.20 18.48
CA LYS A 196 -16.45 25.59 18.17
C LYS A 196 -17.63 26.55 18.23
N ASN A 197 -17.46 27.76 18.81
CA ASN A 197 -18.49 28.78 18.90
C ASN A 197 -18.93 29.26 17.51
N SER A 198 -18.01 29.40 16.54
CA SER A 198 -18.32 29.84 15.17
C SER A 198 -19.27 28.87 14.48
N ALA A 199 -19.01 27.55 14.59
CA ALA A 199 -19.90 26.55 14.02
C ALA A 199 -21.31 26.57 14.62
N TYR A 200 -21.43 26.79 15.94
CA TYR A 200 -22.75 26.93 16.57
C TYR A 200 -23.46 28.22 16.15
N ASP A 201 -22.73 29.30 15.95
CA ASP A 201 -23.29 30.57 15.45
C ASP A 201 -23.82 30.39 14.02
N PHE A 202 -23.05 29.77 13.12
CA PHE A 202 -23.51 29.44 11.77
C PHE A 202 -24.75 28.52 11.74
N LEU A 203 -24.90 27.65 12.74
CA LEU A 203 -26.09 26.80 12.89
C LEU A 203 -27.29 27.58 13.49
N GLY A 204 -27.15 28.89 13.73
CA GLY A 204 -28.16 29.71 14.39
C GLY A 204 -28.35 29.41 15.88
N LYS A 205 -27.46 28.61 16.48
CA LYS A 205 -27.51 28.18 17.89
C LYS A 205 -26.73 29.16 18.78
N LYS A 206 -27.12 30.43 18.76
CA LYS A 206 -26.43 31.51 19.48
C LYS A 206 -26.22 31.24 20.97
N ASP A 207 -27.21 30.63 21.65
CA ASP A 207 -27.07 30.25 23.06
C ASP A 207 -25.96 29.23 23.27
N SER A 208 -25.82 28.24 22.37
CA SER A 208 -24.77 27.26 22.44
C SER A 208 -23.39 27.87 22.20
N ALA A 209 -23.27 28.79 21.24
CA ALA A 209 -22.05 29.55 20.98
C ALA A 209 -21.61 30.33 22.22
N MET A 210 -22.53 31.05 22.84
CA MET A 210 -22.31 31.81 24.08
C MET A 210 -21.86 30.89 25.23
N ILE A 211 -22.52 29.74 25.41
CA ILE A 211 -22.17 28.77 26.46
C ILE A 211 -20.74 28.20 26.24
N ILE A 212 -20.35 27.90 24.99
CA ILE A 212 -19.00 27.47 24.67
C ILE A 212 -17.99 28.53 25.10
N ASN A 213 -18.20 29.78 24.73
CA ASN A 213 -17.32 30.89 25.11
C ASN A 213 -17.19 31.04 26.64
N LEU A 214 -18.31 30.98 27.39
CA LEU A 214 -18.28 31.07 28.85
C LEU A 214 -17.54 29.91 29.50
N LYS A 215 -17.76 28.66 29.00
CA LYS A 215 -17.04 27.50 29.50
C LYS A 215 -15.56 27.61 29.19
N ALA A 216 -15.20 28.04 27.97
CA ALA A 216 -13.81 28.26 27.61
C ALA A 216 -13.16 29.33 28.50
N ALA A 217 -13.81 30.49 28.71
CA ALA A 217 -13.31 31.53 29.58
C ALA A 217 -13.03 31.02 31.02
N ASN A 218 -13.94 30.26 31.59
CA ASN A 218 -13.76 29.67 32.92
C ASN A 218 -12.61 28.67 32.96
N LEU A 219 -12.46 27.82 31.92
CA LEU A 219 -11.35 26.87 31.83
C LEU A 219 -10.01 27.57 31.63
N PHE A 220 -9.94 28.61 30.80
CA PHE A 220 -8.75 29.43 30.65
C PHE A 220 -8.31 30.05 31.97
N ARG A 221 -9.22 30.68 32.71
CA ARG A 221 -8.94 31.26 34.05
C ARG A 221 -8.43 30.20 35.03
N LYS A 222 -9.04 29.01 35.03
CA LYS A 222 -8.62 27.90 35.89
C LYS A 222 -7.18 27.49 35.64
N HIS A 223 -6.69 27.63 34.41
CA HIS A 223 -5.32 27.28 34.02
C HIS A 223 -4.37 28.49 33.97
N GLY A 224 -4.80 29.71 34.41
CA GLY A 224 -3.98 30.92 34.44
C GLY A 224 -3.79 31.61 33.09
N TYR A 225 -4.65 31.31 32.11
CA TYR A 225 -4.62 31.96 30.79
C TYR A 225 -5.60 33.12 30.73
N ASP A 226 -5.35 34.16 31.51
CA ASP A 226 -6.29 35.32 31.68
C ASP A 226 -6.51 36.09 30.38
N TYR A 227 -5.50 36.19 29.53
CA TYR A 227 -5.62 36.84 28.23
C TYR A 227 -6.65 36.13 27.36
N ASP A 228 -6.51 34.79 27.17
CA ASP A 228 -7.45 34.00 26.38
C ASP A 228 -8.85 33.95 27.03
N ALA A 229 -8.90 33.95 28.36
CA ALA A 229 -10.17 34.01 29.09
C ALA A 229 -10.94 35.28 28.81
N ASN A 230 -10.27 36.44 28.76
CA ASN A 230 -10.89 37.73 28.47
C ASN A 230 -11.34 37.81 27.01
N ILE A 231 -10.61 37.22 26.08
CA ILE A 231 -11.06 37.10 24.67
C ILE A 231 -12.32 36.23 24.61
N ALA A 232 -12.30 35.04 25.21
CA ALA A 232 -13.43 34.13 25.17
C ALA A 232 -14.70 34.69 25.80
N PHE A 233 -14.58 35.34 26.96
CA PHE A 233 -15.70 36.02 27.58
C PHE A 233 -16.16 37.21 26.74
N GLY A 234 -15.19 37.98 26.24
CA GLY A 234 -15.42 39.16 25.43
C GLY A 234 -16.22 38.90 24.15
N CYS A 235 -15.97 37.77 23.46
CA CYS A 235 -16.72 37.41 22.24
C CYS A 235 -18.24 37.37 22.44
N ASN A 236 -18.74 37.34 23.68
CA ASN A 236 -20.19 37.33 23.95
C ASN A 236 -20.86 38.70 23.99
N TYR A 237 -20.15 39.84 23.83
CA TYR A 237 -20.73 41.13 24.02
C TYR A 237 -21.88 41.45 23.03
N ILE A 238 -21.77 41.00 21.76
CA ILE A 238 -22.87 41.14 20.77
C ILE A 238 -24.09 40.31 21.18
N TYR A 239 -23.87 39.06 21.65
CA TYR A 239 -24.96 38.23 22.18
C TYR A 239 -25.70 38.93 23.31
N TYR A 240 -25.00 39.58 24.24
CA TYR A 240 -25.61 40.30 25.33
C TYR A 240 -26.34 41.59 24.88
N ILE A 241 -25.85 42.24 23.80
CA ILE A 241 -26.56 43.38 23.17
C ILE A 241 -27.89 42.89 22.59
N ASP A 242 -27.87 41.82 21.78
CA ASP A 242 -29.07 41.27 21.15
C ASP A 242 -30.12 40.85 22.19
N ASN A 243 -29.68 40.34 23.34
CA ASN A 243 -30.54 39.93 24.45
C ASN A 243 -30.83 41.06 25.46
N LYS A 244 -30.49 42.32 25.13
CA LYS A 244 -30.72 43.53 25.97
C LYS A 244 -30.09 43.43 27.36
N ASN A 245 -29.06 42.62 27.56
CA ASN A 245 -28.32 42.51 28.81
C ASN A 245 -27.12 43.48 28.80
N TYR A 246 -27.41 44.72 28.94
CA TYR A 246 -26.47 45.82 28.78
C TYR A 246 -25.32 45.84 29.80
N PRO A 247 -25.51 45.52 31.07
CA PRO A 247 -24.41 45.43 32.02
C PRO A 247 -23.38 44.39 31.61
N LYS A 248 -23.84 43.19 31.22
CA LYS A 248 -22.95 42.12 30.75
C LYS A 248 -22.31 42.42 29.40
N ALA A 249 -23.02 43.10 28.47
CA ALA A 249 -22.46 43.55 27.23
C ALA A 249 -21.26 44.49 27.44
N LYS A 250 -21.40 45.43 28.37
CA LYS A 250 -20.33 46.35 28.76
C LYS A 250 -19.14 45.62 29.37
N GLU A 251 -19.40 44.77 30.37
CA GLU A 251 -18.37 43.96 31.03
C GLU A 251 -17.58 43.11 30.03
N ALA A 252 -18.28 42.41 29.14
CA ALA A 252 -17.65 41.57 28.11
C ALA A 252 -16.83 42.40 27.10
N PHE A 253 -17.34 43.54 26.68
CA PHE A 253 -16.62 44.44 25.77
C PHE A 253 -15.35 45.02 26.42
N GLU A 254 -15.44 45.45 27.69
CA GLU A 254 -14.29 45.96 28.46
C GLU A 254 -13.22 44.85 28.65
N ALA A 255 -13.64 43.64 28.96
CA ALA A 255 -12.74 42.49 29.04
C ALA A 255 -12.04 42.25 27.70
N TYR A 256 -12.78 42.29 26.60
CA TYR A 256 -12.20 42.14 25.26
C TYR A 256 -11.21 43.26 24.93
N GLN A 257 -11.58 44.51 25.21
CA GLN A 257 -10.69 45.66 24.97
C GLN A 257 -9.42 45.65 25.82
N SER A 258 -9.49 45.11 27.05
CA SER A 258 -8.32 45.00 27.94
C SER A 258 -7.18 44.11 27.35
N THR A 259 -7.52 43.23 26.43
CA THR A 259 -6.54 42.36 25.77
C THR A 259 -5.73 43.05 24.68
N ASN A 260 -6.16 44.24 24.22
CA ASN A 260 -5.62 44.92 23.03
C ASN A 260 -5.57 44.01 21.79
N TYR A 261 -6.42 43.00 21.74
CA TYR A 261 -6.50 42.09 20.60
C TYR A 261 -6.89 42.84 19.35
N GLN A 262 -6.02 42.82 18.35
CA GLN A 262 -6.19 43.56 17.09
C GLN A 262 -6.64 42.63 15.94
N GLY A 263 -6.90 41.35 16.23
CA GLY A 263 -7.03 40.34 15.20
C GLY A 263 -5.69 39.99 14.55
N ASN A 264 -5.71 39.17 13.53
CA ASN A 264 -4.51 38.97 12.70
C ASN A 264 -4.32 40.21 11.81
N THR A 265 -3.45 41.13 12.22
CA THR A 265 -3.23 42.45 11.57
C THR A 265 -2.73 42.36 10.14
N ASN A 266 -2.29 41.15 9.70
CA ASN A 266 -1.88 40.89 8.31
C ASN A 266 -3.07 40.81 7.33
N TYR A 267 -4.31 40.79 7.86
CA TYR A 267 -5.52 40.68 7.05
C TYR A 267 -6.42 41.90 7.30
N ASP A 268 -6.55 42.79 6.28
CA ASP A 268 -7.45 43.96 6.33
C ASP A 268 -8.89 43.54 6.67
N ASP A 269 -9.34 42.36 6.21
CA ASP A 269 -10.68 41.85 6.48
C ASP A 269 -10.93 41.52 7.97
N SER A 270 -9.94 40.99 8.70
CA SER A 270 -10.07 40.76 10.14
C SER A 270 -10.23 42.08 10.89
N LYS A 271 -9.46 43.08 10.50
CA LYS A 271 -9.56 44.45 11.06
C LYS A 271 -10.91 45.08 10.73
N ALA A 272 -11.40 44.87 9.51
CA ALA A 272 -12.69 45.37 9.07
C ALA A 272 -13.82 44.80 9.92
N PHE A 273 -13.82 43.51 10.19
CA PHE A 273 -14.82 42.85 11.04
C PHE A 273 -14.80 43.36 12.47
N LEU A 274 -13.63 43.49 13.09
CA LEU A 274 -13.48 44.04 14.44
C LEU A 274 -13.99 45.51 14.53
N LEU A 275 -13.76 46.31 13.51
CA LEU A 275 -14.28 47.68 13.44
C LEU A 275 -15.80 47.69 13.29
N TYR A 276 -16.38 46.77 12.52
CA TYR A 276 -17.82 46.60 12.44
C TYR A 276 -18.43 46.31 13.81
N GLU A 277 -17.90 45.32 14.51
CA GLU A 277 -18.38 44.96 15.84
C GLU A 277 -18.25 46.11 16.83
N LYS A 278 -17.09 46.81 16.84
CA LYS A 278 -16.91 48.03 17.65
C LYS A 278 -17.92 49.10 17.28
N GLY A 279 -18.20 49.28 16.02
CA GLY A 279 -19.22 50.24 15.54
C GLY A 279 -20.62 49.93 16.09
N LEU A 280 -21.03 48.66 16.06
CA LEU A 280 -22.29 48.19 16.63
C LEU A 280 -22.36 48.47 18.15
N TYR A 281 -21.27 48.15 18.88
CA TYR A 281 -21.23 48.42 20.32
C TYR A 281 -21.36 49.88 20.65
N TYR A 282 -20.59 50.78 20.01
CA TYR A 282 -20.67 52.22 20.27
C TYR A 282 -22.00 52.82 19.81
N MET A 283 -22.60 52.33 18.73
CA MET A 283 -23.95 52.70 18.32
C MET A 283 -24.98 52.32 19.39
N PHE A 284 -24.81 51.19 20.00
CA PHE A 284 -25.63 50.73 21.11
C PHE A 284 -25.46 51.63 22.36
N MET A 285 -24.22 51.95 22.73
CA MET A 285 -23.89 52.86 23.82
C MET A 285 -24.28 54.34 23.52
N ASN A 286 -24.93 54.56 22.39
CA ASN A 286 -25.34 55.90 21.89
C ASN A 286 -24.17 56.85 21.64
N ASN A 287 -22.95 56.34 21.51
CA ASN A 287 -21.78 57.11 21.09
C ASN A 287 -21.69 57.14 19.56
N LEU A 288 -22.57 57.91 18.94
CA LEU A 288 -22.80 57.87 17.49
C LEU A 288 -21.59 58.34 16.68
N ASN A 289 -20.74 59.23 17.21
CA ASN A 289 -19.54 59.69 16.51
C ASN A 289 -18.49 58.59 16.36
N ILE A 290 -18.20 57.86 17.44
CA ILE A 290 -17.26 56.75 17.40
C ILE A 290 -17.85 55.60 16.58
N ALA A 291 -19.14 55.29 16.73
CA ALA A 291 -19.83 54.29 15.95
C ALA A 291 -19.68 54.51 14.45
N TYR A 292 -19.95 55.72 13.99
CA TYR A 292 -19.82 56.12 12.59
C TYR A 292 -18.40 55.94 12.08
N THR A 293 -17.40 56.42 12.83
CA THR A 293 -16.00 56.31 12.47
C THR A 293 -15.59 54.84 12.32
N CYS A 294 -15.98 53.98 13.26
CA CYS A 294 -15.69 52.57 13.21
C CYS A 294 -16.34 51.87 12.00
N LEU A 295 -17.64 52.16 11.73
CA LEU A 295 -18.35 51.54 10.60
C LEU A 295 -17.82 52.00 9.24
N GLN A 296 -17.47 53.29 9.10
CA GLN A 296 -16.84 53.83 7.90
C GLN A 296 -15.45 53.19 7.64
N GLN A 297 -14.64 53.06 8.69
CA GLN A 297 -13.36 52.40 8.58
C GLN A 297 -13.51 50.89 8.28
N SER A 298 -14.50 50.22 8.88
CA SER A 298 -14.84 48.85 8.55
C SER A 298 -15.09 48.68 7.05
N PHE A 299 -15.96 49.51 6.49
CA PHE A 299 -16.26 49.48 5.05
C PHE A 299 -15.04 49.76 4.18
N LYS A 300 -14.20 50.73 4.58
CA LYS A 300 -12.96 51.09 3.86
C LYS A 300 -11.95 49.94 3.82
N PHE A 301 -11.80 49.18 4.92
CA PHE A 301 -10.84 48.08 5.02
C PHE A 301 -11.39 46.72 4.50
N SER A 302 -12.71 46.62 4.33
CA SER A 302 -13.36 45.40 3.82
C SER A 302 -12.94 45.09 2.40
N LYS A 303 -12.39 43.89 2.18
CA LYS A 303 -12.04 43.34 0.86
C LYS A 303 -13.07 42.32 0.41
N SER A 304 -13.43 41.35 1.28
CA SER A 304 -14.45 40.35 1.01
C SER A 304 -15.86 40.94 0.91
N TYR A 305 -16.71 40.32 0.10
CA TYR A 305 -18.11 40.73 0.02
C TYR A 305 -18.85 40.53 1.34
N SER A 306 -18.50 39.51 2.13
CA SER A 306 -19.08 39.28 3.45
C SER A 306 -18.84 40.46 4.40
N ASN A 307 -17.60 40.97 4.50
CA ASN A 307 -17.29 42.10 5.34
C ASN A 307 -17.86 43.40 4.80
N LYS A 308 -17.93 43.60 3.47
CA LYS A 308 -18.62 44.72 2.86
C LYS A 308 -20.11 44.71 3.20
N CYS A 309 -20.74 43.52 3.15
CA CYS A 309 -22.14 43.35 3.57
C CYS A 309 -22.34 43.75 5.03
N ALA A 310 -21.53 43.22 5.96
CA ALA A 310 -21.62 43.54 7.37
C ALA A 310 -21.41 45.04 7.64
N ALA A 311 -20.39 45.65 7.04
CA ALA A 311 -20.11 47.07 7.23
C ALA A 311 -21.24 47.99 6.70
N THR A 312 -21.81 47.66 5.52
CA THR A 312 -22.94 48.41 4.94
C THR A 312 -24.22 48.18 5.71
N GLU A 313 -24.48 46.98 6.25
CA GLU A 313 -25.59 46.74 7.18
C GLU A 313 -25.45 47.59 8.45
N GLY A 314 -24.24 47.64 9.03
CA GLY A 314 -23.96 48.51 10.18
C GLY A 314 -24.22 49.97 9.89
N LEU A 315 -23.81 50.48 8.71
CA LEU A 315 -24.07 51.84 8.27
C LEU A 315 -25.57 52.09 8.05
N ALA A 316 -26.30 51.13 7.49
CA ALA A 316 -27.76 51.24 7.34
C ALA A 316 -28.44 51.37 8.71
N LYS A 317 -28.07 50.56 9.70
CA LYS A 317 -28.54 50.64 11.08
C LYS A 317 -28.20 51.98 11.73
N TYR A 318 -26.99 52.51 11.49
CA TYR A 318 -26.56 53.82 11.97
C TYR A 318 -27.44 54.93 11.41
N TYR A 319 -27.66 54.98 10.09
CA TYR A 319 -28.46 56.00 9.44
C TYR A 319 -29.95 55.87 9.78
N THR A 320 -30.46 54.70 10.04
CA THR A 320 -31.80 54.49 10.60
C THR A 320 -31.91 55.12 11.99
N LYS A 321 -30.92 54.87 12.86
CA LYS A 321 -30.88 55.43 14.21
C LYS A 321 -30.74 56.96 14.24
N THR A 322 -30.06 57.51 13.23
CA THR A 322 -29.92 59.02 13.08
C THR A 322 -31.01 59.66 12.22
N ASN A 323 -32.07 58.90 11.89
CA ASN A 323 -33.22 59.34 11.11
C ASN A 323 -32.88 59.84 9.68
N ASN A 324 -31.79 59.35 9.09
CA ASN A 324 -31.46 59.63 7.69
C ASN A 324 -31.93 58.51 6.78
N SER A 325 -33.22 58.51 6.42
CA SER A 325 -33.88 57.48 5.68
C SER A 325 -33.27 57.22 4.28
N ALA A 326 -32.78 58.26 3.61
CA ALA A 326 -32.20 58.18 2.29
C ALA A 326 -30.88 57.37 2.31
N LEU A 327 -30.00 57.71 3.26
CA LEU A 327 -28.74 56.98 3.42
C LEU A 327 -28.96 55.58 4.02
N ALA A 328 -29.93 55.41 4.91
CA ALA A 328 -30.32 54.13 5.44
C ALA A 328 -30.74 53.15 4.32
N ALA A 329 -31.63 53.59 3.42
CA ALA A 329 -32.08 52.83 2.27
C ALA A 329 -30.92 52.50 1.29
N LYS A 330 -30.08 53.52 0.99
CA LYS A 330 -28.90 53.31 0.13
C LYS A 330 -27.98 52.20 0.65
N TYR A 331 -27.62 52.26 1.94
CA TYR A 331 -26.70 51.27 2.50
C TYR A 331 -27.36 49.91 2.73
N ALA A 332 -28.68 49.85 2.94
CA ALA A 332 -29.42 48.59 3.01
C ALA A 332 -29.45 47.88 1.65
N LEU A 333 -29.67 48.61 0.54
CA LEU A 333 -29.61 48.06 -0.81
C LEU A 333 -28.18 47.54 -1.11
N LEU A 334 -27.18 48.35 -0.80
CA LEU A 334 -25.78 47.98 -1.02
C LEU A 334 -25.38 46.73 -0.20
N SER A 335 -25.91 46.61 1.02
CA SER A 335 -25.72 45.41 1.85
C SER A 335 -26.35 44.20 1.22
N SER A 336 -27.57 44.31 0.63
CA SER A 336 -28.21 43.22 -0.10
C SER A 336 -27.38 42.76 -1.32
N GLU A 337 -26.87 43.72 -2.12
CA GLU A 337 -26.02 43.43 -3.28
C GLU A 337 -24.73 42.68 -2.87
N TYR A 338 -24.10 43.13 -1.78
CA TYR A 338 -22.89 42.43 -1.27
C TYR A 338 -23.21 41.08 -0.65
N ASN A 339 -24.40 40.92 -0.03
CA ASN A 339 -24.83 39.62 0.46
C ASN A 339 -25.01 38.62 -0.68
N ASP A 340 -25.66 39.01 -1.78
CA ASP A 340 -25.86 38.16 -2.95
C ASP A 340 -24.52 37.76 -3.59
N SER A 341 -23.57 38.70 -3.69
CA SER A 341 -22.23 38.45 -4.17
C SER A 341 -21.46 37.48 -3.26
N SER A 342 -21.57 37.67 -1.94
CA SER A 342 -20.96 36.79 -0.93
C SER A 342 -21.50 35.36 -1.01
N LEU A 343 -22.82 35.23 -1.17
CA LEU A 343 -23.47 33.92 -1.32
C LEU A 343 -23.06 33.23 -2.61
N TYR A 344 -22.86 33.97 -3.70
CA TYR A 344 -22.39 33.44 -4.97
C TYR A 344 -20.96 32.85 -4.84
N GLU A 345 -20.02 33.67 -4.31
CA GLU A 345 -18.64 33.23 -4.06
C GLU A 345 -18.59 32.00 -3.12
N LEU A 346 -19.43 32.00 -2.08
CA LEU A 346 -19.51 30.89 -1.15
C LEU A 346 -19.96 29.60 -1.84
N ARG A 347 -21.02 29.66 -2.65
CA ARG A 347 -21.55 28.48 -3.37
C ARG A 347 -20.54 27.92 -4.36
N GLU A 348 -19.84 28.80 -5.08
CA GLU A 348 -18.80 28.39 -6.02
C GLU A 348 -17.65 27.68 -5.31
N SER A 349 -17.17 28.28 -4.20
CA SER A 349 -16.10 27.69 -3.38
C SER A 349 -16.51 26.36 -2.76
N GLN A 350 -17.74 26.25 -2.24
CA GLN A 350 -18.26 25.00 -1.69
C GLN A 350 -18.36 23.90 -2.73
N LEU A 351 -18.81 24.21 -3.95
CA LEU A 351 -18.93 23.25 -5.04
C LEU A 351 -17.55 22.71 -5.45
N GLN A 352 -16.56 23.60 -5.61
CA GLN A 352 -15.18 23.21 -5.94
C GLN A 352 -14.58 22.33 -4.84
N GLN A 353 -14.80 22.65 -3.57
CA GLN A 353 -14.31 21.88 -2.44
C GLN A 353 -14.97 20.51 -2.36
N MET A 354 -16.28 20.42 -2.57
CA MET A 354 -17.00 19.16 -2.60
C MET A 354 -16.47 18.24 -3.71
N GLN A 355 -16.24 18.81 -4.89
CA GLN A 355 -15.68 18.06 -6.02
C GLN A 355 -14.28 17.54 -5.71
N ALA A 356 -13.41 18.39 -5.17
CA ALA A 356 -12.06 18.00 -4.77
C ALA A 356 -12.05 16.92 -3.68
N MET A 357 -12.93 17.03 -2.68
CA MET A 357 -13.09 15.99 -1.65
C MET A 357 -13.60 14.67 -2.22
N PHE A 358 -14.55 14.73 -3.17
CA PHE A 358 -15.06 13.55 -3.85
C PHE A 358 -13.95 12.88 -4.67
N ASP A 359 -13.21 13.66 -5.46
CA ASP A 359 -12.11 13.15 -6.29
C ASP A 359 -10.98 12.58 -5.43
N TYR A 360 -10.65 13.21 -4.32
CA TYR A 360 -9.69 12.69 -3.34
C TYR A 360 -10.15 11.35 -2.76
N SER A 361 -11.38 11.28 -2.26
CA SER A 361 -11.96 10.04 -1.70
C SER A 361 -12.00 8.91 -2.73
N ARG A 362 -12.38 9.23 -3.97
CA ARG A 362 -12.39 8.29 -5.10
C ARG A 362 -10.98 7.80 -5.42
N ASN A 363 -10.02 8.71 -5.53
CA ASN A 363 -8.62 8.37 -5.83
C ASN A 363 -8.00 7.53 -4.72
N GLN A 364 -8.29 7.82 -3.44
CA GLN A 364 -7.87 7.01 -2.31
C GLN A 364 -8.43 5.59 -2.39
N LYS A 365 -9.72 5.46 -2.69
CA LYS A 365 -10.35 4.14 -2.83
C LYS A 365 -9.69 3.35 -3.95
N LEU A 366 -9.48 3.97 -5.11
CA LEU A 366 -8.80 3.35 -6.25
C LEU A 366 -7.35 2.97 -5.93
N ALA A 367 -6.61 3.82 -5.21
CA ALA A 367 -5.25 3.54 -4.77
C ALA A 367 -5.20 2.34 -3.82
N LYS A 368 -6.08 2.28 -2.81
CA LYS A 368 -6.18 1.14 -1.88
C LYS A 368 -6.57 -0.15 -2.59
N GLU A 369 -7.51 -0.09 -3.54
CA GLU A 369 -7.86 -1.26 -4.35
C GLU A 369 -6.70 -1.73 -5.25
N ALA A 370 -5.95 -0.80 -5.83
CA ALA A 370 -4.78 -1.10 -6.64
C ALA A 370 -3.66 -1.73 -5.79
N GLU A 371 -3.39 -1.18 -4.61
CA GLU A 371 -2.42 -1.72 -3.64
C GLU A 371 -2.82 -3.13 -3.19
N TYR A 372 -4.07 -3.34 -2.84
CA TYR A 372 -4.59 -4.66 -2.48
C TYR A 372 -4.43 -5.68 -3.61
N LYS A 373 -4.78 -5.30 -4.85
CA LYS A 373 -4.58 -6.14 -6.04
C LYS A 373 -3.11 -6.43 -6.31
N ALA A 374 -2.23 -5.43 -6.13
CA ALA A 374 -0.79 -5.62 -6.27
C ALA A 374 -0.24 -6.60 -5.23
N LYS A 375 -0.65 -6.47 -3.97
CA LYS A 375 -0.28 -7.38 -2.89
C LYS A 375 -0.80 -8.81 -3.12
N GLN A 376 -2.04 -8.95 -3.61
CA GLN A 376 -2.57 -10.26 -4.00
C GLN A 376 -1.75 -10.90 -5.14
N ARG A 377 -1.41 -10.13 -6.19
CA ARG A 377 -0.58 -10.61 -7.29
C ARG A 377 0.80 -11.05 -6.80
N LEU A 378 1.42 -10.28 -5.93
CA LEU A 378 2.72 -10.61 -5.34
C LEU A 378 2.65 -11.93 -4.54
N ASN A 379 1.63 -12.10 -3.70
CA ASN A 379 1.41 -13.34 -2.96
C ASN A 379 1.19 -14.54 -3.88
N THR A 380 0.43 -14.36 -4.97
CA THR A 380 0.23 -15.40 -5.97
C THR A 380 1.54 -15.80 -6.66
N ILE A 381 2.39 -14.82 -7.01
CA ILE A 381 3.72 -15.06 -7.58
C ILE A 381 4.59 -15.86 -6.58
N TYR A 382 4.60 -15.48 -5.30
CA TYR A 382 5.34 -16.24 -4.28
C TYR A 382 4.85 -17.68 -4.15
N LEU A 383 3.53 -17.91 -4.17
CA LEU A 383 2.97 -19.26 -4.13
C LEU A 383 3.40 -20.11 -5.36
N ILE A 384 3.40 -19.50 -6.55
CA ILE A 384 3.86 -20.16 -7.78
C ILE A 384 5.35 -20.53 -7.68
N ILE A 385 6.19 -19.61 -7.20
CA ILE A 385 7.63 -19.86 -7.02
C ILE A 385 7.86 -20.98 -6.03
N ILE A 386 7.19 -20.95 -4.86
CA ILE A 386 7.32 -21.98 -3.84
C ILE A 386 6.88 -23.35 -4.39
N SER A 387 5.73 -23.40 -5.08
CA SER A 387 5.23 -24.64 -5.68
C SER A 387 6.18 -25.19 -6.74
N SER A 388 6.74 -24.34 -7.60
CA SER A 388 7.71 -24.74 -8.61
C SER A 388 9.01 -25.27 -8.00
N CYS A 389 9.51 -24.64 -6.93
CA CYS A 389 10.67 -25.11 -6.18
C CYS A 389 10.40 -26.50 -5.54
N LEU A 390 9.21 -26.70 -4.97
CA LEU A 390 8.83 -28.00 -4.39
C LEU A 390 8.75 -29.09 -5.46
N ILE A 391 8.22 -28.78 -6.65
CA ILE A 391 8.17 -29.72 -7.78
C ILE A 391 9.59 -30.06 -8.23
N LEU A 392 10.48 -29.09 -8.37
CA LEU A 392 11.88 -29.32 -8.74
C LEU A 392 12.61 -30.19 -7.71
N LEU A 393 12.43 -29.88 -6.41
CA LEU A 393 13.02 -30.68 -5.34
C LEU A 393 12.51 -32.14 -5.34
N SER A 394 11.21 -32.32 -5.57
CA SER A 394 10.62 -33.66 -5.68
C SER A 394 11.15 -34.42 -6.90
N ALA A 395 11.29 -33.75 -8.05
CA ALA A 395 11.87 -34.32 -9.25
C ALA A 395 13.34 -34.74 -9.04
N VAL A 396 14.15 -33.89 -8.41
CA VAL A 396 15.54 -34.19 -8.05
C VAL A 396 15.62 -35.37 -7.07
N TYR A 397 14.71 -35.39 -6.08
CA TYR A 397 14.65 -36.53 -5.14
C TYR A 397 14.33 -37.84 -5.84
N ILE A 398 13.29 -37.85 -6.71
CA ILE A 398 12.89 -39.04 -7.47
C ILE A 398 14.05 -39.49 -8.40
N TYR A 399 14.68 -38.54 -9.10
CA TYR A 399 15.82 -38.79 -9.97
C TYR A 399 16.98 -39.44 -9.21
N ARG A 400 17.38 -38.86 -8.07
CA ARG A 400 18.42 -39.41 -7.20
C ARG A 400 18.06 -40.80 -6.66
N LYS A 401 16.79 -41.02 -6.27
CA LYS A 401 16.29 -42.33 -5.82
C LYS A 401 16.38 -43.39 -6.94
N ASN A 402 16.02 -43.01 -8.17
CA ASN A 402 16.09 -43.89 -9.32
C ASN A 402 17.54 -44.22 -9.72
N ILE A 403 18.44 -43.23 -9.68
CA ILE A 403 19.88 -43.47 -9.89
C ILE A 403 20.43 -44.46 -8.84
N ARG A 404 20.12 -44.25 -7.56
CA ARG A 404 20.57 -45.16 -6.49
C ARG A 404 20.06 -46.59 -6.71
N LYS A 405 18.80 -46.75 -7.12
CA LYS A 405 18.24 -48.07 -7.46
C LYS A 405 18.93 -48.69 -8.67
N ARG A 406 19.23 -47.92 -9.73
CA ARG A 406 19.96 -48.39 -10.91
C ARG A 406 21.38 -48.81 -10.55
N ASN A 407 22.09 -47.98 -9.80
CA ASN A 407 23.46 -48.27 -9.37
C ASN A 407 23.52 -49.52 -8.47
N HIS A 408 22.54 -49.69 -7.58
CA HIS A 408 22.46 -50.90 -6.76
C HIS A 408 22.23 -52.17 -7.60
N LYS A 409 21.27 -52.12 -8.56
CA LYS A 409 21.03 -53.24 -9.48
C LYS A 409 22.29 -53.57 -10.31
N LEU A 410 22.97 -52.53 -10.82
CA LEU A 410 24.21 -52.70 -11.58
C LEU A 410 25.31 -53.35 -10.74
N LEU A 411 25.46 -52.92 -9.49
CA LEU A 411 26.46 -53.47 -8.57
C LEU A 411 26.18 -54.94 -8.23
N VAL A 412 24.90 -55.29 -8.04
CA VAL A 412 24.48 -56.68 -7.82
C VAL A 412 24.74 -57.50 -9.07
N ALA A 413 24.36 -57.02 -10.26
CA ALA A 413 24.62 -57.72 -11.53
C ALA A 413 26.13 -57.90 -11.78
N GLN A 414 26.95 -56.89 -11.50
CA GLN A 414 28.43 -57.04 -11.61
C GLN A 414 29.00 -58.07 -10.64
N ARG A 415 28.48 -58.18 -9.41
CA ARG A 415 28.92 -59.20 -8.45
C ARG A 415 28.55 -60.58 -8.92
N LEU A 416 27.30 -60.76 -9.39
CA LEU A 416 26.87 -62.08 -9.94
C LEU A 416 27.69 -62.47 -11.18
N TYR A 417 27.89 -61.52 -12.11
CA TYR A 417 28.69 -61.70 -13.30
C TYR A 417 30.14 -62.19 -12.96
N LYS A 418 30.81 -61.48 -12.01
CA LYS A 418 32.14 -61.84 -11.53
C LYS A 418 32.15 -63.26 -10.88
N ALA A 419 31.12 -63.56 -10.09
CA ALA A 419 30.97 -64.84 -9.45
C ALA A 419 30.80 -66.00 -10.50
N SER A 420 29.98 -65.77 -11.54
CA SER A 420 29.76 -66.73 -12.64
C SER A 420 30.99 -66.88 -13.47
N ILE A 421 31.75 -65.82 -13.77
CA ILE A 421 33.07 -65.98 -14.48
C ILE A 421 34.07 -66.78 -13.65
N LEU A 422 34.18 -66.49 -12.34
CA LEU A 422 35.08 -67.20 -11.47
C LEU A 422 34.73 -68.71 -11.42
N LYS A 423 33.41 -68.98 -11.30
CA LYS A 423 32.89 -70.34 -11.29
C LYS A 423 33.16 -71.08 -12.64
N LEU A 424 32.98 -70.33 -13.76
CA LEU A 424 33.31 -70.84 -15.10
C LEU A 424 34.83 -71.18 -15.25
N GLN A 425 35.70 -70.27 -14.75
CA GLN A 425 37.14 -70.45 -14.77
C GLN A 425 37.56 -71.67 -13.93
N THR A 426 37.02 -71.78 -12.69
CA THR A 426 37.33 -72.97 -11.84
C THR A 426 36.84 -74.24 -12.48
N THR A 427 35.61 -74.23 -13.05
CA THR A 427 35.08 -75.43 -13.73
C THR A 427 35.89 -75.82 -14.98
N LYS A 428 36.36 -74.79 -15.76
CA LYS A 428 37.24 -75.02 -16.91
C LYS A 428 38.61 -75.62 -16.52
N THR A 429 39.19 -75.14 -15.39
CA THR A 429 40.46 -75.67 -14.88
C THR A 429 40.30 -77.13 -14.37
N GLU A 430 39.19 -77.39 -13.66
CA GLU A 430 38.86 -78.77 -13.23
C GLU A 430 38.65 -79.69 -14.44
N LEU A 431 37.94 -79.26 -15.49
CA LEU A 431 37.74 -80.04 -16.71
C LEU A 431 39.06 -80.32 -17.44
N ALA A 432 39.97 -79.33 -17.52
CA ALA A 432 41.29 -79.50 -18.11
C ALA A 432 42.12 -80.50 -17.34
N HIS A 433 42.03 -80.45 -16.00
CA HIS A 433 42.72 -81.47 -15.16
C HIS A 433 42.14 -82.87 -15.34
N LEU A 434 40.81 -83.03 -15.46
CA LEU A 434 40.15 -84.33 -15.71
C LEU A 434 40.41 -84.85 -17.09
N LYS A 435 40.58 -84.02 -18.14
CA LYS A 435 40.93 -84.45 -19.50
C LYS A 435 42.37 -85.03 -19.63
N ASN A 436 43.24 -84.73 -18.67
CA ASN A 436 44.61 -85.25 -18.62
C ASN A 436 44.74 -86.57 -17.85
N LEU A 437 43.66 -87.07 -17.22
CA LEU A 437 43.61 -88.33 -16.49
C LEU A 437 42.84 -89.38 -17.33
N ASN A 438 43.55 -90.42 -17.79
CA ASN A 438 43.06 -91.39 -18.77
C ASN A 438 42.34 -92.58 -18.10
N GLU A 439 41.03 -92.50 -17.73
CA GLU A 439 40.19 -93.62 -17.28
C GLU A 439 38.68 -93.40 -17.53
N THR A 440 37.95 -94.50 -17.79
CA THR A 440 36.56 -94.60 -18.25
C THR A 440 35.48 -94.06 -17.29
N LYS A 441 35.78 -93.88 -16.02
CA LYS A 441 34.85 -93.20 -15.05
C LYS A 441 34.79 -91.65 -15.18
N ILE A 442 35.71 -91.13 -15.92
CA ILE A 442 35.89 -89.67 -16.06
C ILE A 442 34.99 -89.12 -17.16
N ALA A 443 34.51 -89.87 -18.12
CA ALA A 443 33.66 -89.42 -19.23
C ALA A 443 32.28 -88.90 -18.76
N ALA A 444 31.69 -89.49 -17.70
CA ALA A 444 30.42 -89.01 -17.13
C ALA A 444 30.58 -87.64 -16.39
N LEU A 445 31.72 -87.51 -15.68
CA LEU A 445 32.03 -86.28 -14.95
C LEU A 445 32.39 -85.12 -15.89
N ILE A 446 33.03 -85.40 -17.03
CA ILE A 446 33.29 -84.39 -18.08
C ILE A 446 32.00 -83.92 -18.69
N LYS A 447 31.02 -84.78 -18.97
CA LYS A 447 29.70 -84.40 -19.53
C LYS A 447 28.88 -83.60 -18.56
N GLU A 448 28.96 -83.88 -17.26
CA GLU A 448 28.28 -83.03 -16.21
C GLU A 448 28.90 -81.65 -16.12
N LYS A 449 30.22 -81.53 -16.18
CA LYS A 449 30.92 -80.24 -16.15
C LYS A 449 30.67 -79.41 -17.42
N GLU A 450 30.55 -80.03 -18.58
CA GLU A 450 30.18 -79.33 -19.83
C GLU A 450 28.75 -78.80 -19.79
N ALA A 451 27.79 -79.51 -19.22
CA ALA A 451 26.42 -79.06 -19.02
C ALA A 451 26.35 -77.84 -18.05
N VAL A 452 27.19 -77.86 -16.99
CA VAL A 452 27.28 -76.71 -16.06
C VAL A 452 27.86 -75.50 -16.76
N ILE A 453 28.87 -75.68 -17.65
CA ILE A 453 29.45 -74.59 -18.44
C ILE A 453 28.40 -73.99 -19.38
N GLU A 454 27.60 -74.82 -20.05
CA GLU A 454 26.53 -74.32 -20.95
C GLU A 454 25.43 -73.52 -20.19
N ASN A 455 25.03 -73.99 -19.00
CA ASN A 455 24.07 -73.29 -18.17
C ASN A 455 24.63 -71.97 -17.67
N LEU A 456 25.86 -71.88 -17.22
CA LEU A 456 26.51 -70.64 -16.78
C LEU A 456 26.66 -69.66 -17.95
N GLN A 457 26.89 -70.17 -19.17
CA GLN A 457 26.95 -69.35 -20.37
C GLN A 457 25.59 -68.76 -20.74
N LYS A 458 24.51 -69.50 -20.55
CA LYS A 458 23.12 -69.03 -20.71
C LYS A 458 22.78 -67.97 -19.67
N GLU A 459 23.16 -68.11 -18.40
CA GLU A 459 22.97 -67.11 -17.36
C GLU A 459 23.71 -65.78 -17.68
N ILE A 460 24.96 -65.88 -18.15
CA ILE A 460 25.76 -64.71 -18.55
C ILE A 460 25.08 -63.96 -19.70
N ASN A 461 24.59 -64.65 -20.72
CA ASN A 461 23.87 -64.06 -21.86
C ASN A 461 22.52 -63.38 -21.41
N GLN A 462 21.87 -63.93 -20.38
CA GLN A 462 20.63 -63.35 -19.83
C GLN A 462 20.90 -62.08 -19.05
N TYR A 463 22.05 -61.94 -18.36
CA TYR A 463 22.47 -60.71 -17.74
C TYR A 463 22.88 -59.64 -18.76
N GLU A 464 23.37 -59.99 -19.93
CA GLU A 464 23.66 -59.03 -21.02
C GLU A 464 22.41 -58.51 -21.71
N SER A 465 21.29 -59.27 -21.78
CA SER A 465 20.03 -58.85 -22.39
C SER A 465 19.25 -57.87 -21.55
N ILE A 466 19.49 -57.80 -20.23
CA ILE A 466 18.86 -56.79 -19.32
C ILE A 466 19.34 -55.35 -19.59
N HIS A 467 20.44 -55.17 -20.32
CA HIS A 467 20.94 -53.85 -20.74
C HIS A 467 20.17 -53.22 -21.91
N SER A 468 19.20 -53.89 -22.53
CA SER A 468 18.48 -53.41 -23.72
C SER A 468 17.18 -52.62 -23.43
N GLY A 469 17.02 -52.04 -22.22
CA GLY A 469 15.91 -51.12 -21.88
C GLY A 469 15.86 -49.82 -22.70
N ARG A 470 16.60 -49.71 -23.78
CA ARG A 470 16.60 -48.57 -24.71
C ARG A 470 15.33 -48.48 -25.57
N ASN A 471 14.65 -49.61 -25.84
CA ASN A 471 13.52 -49.61 -26.78
C ASN A 471 12.28 -48.85 -26.30
N LEU A 472 11.90 -48.90 -25.02
CA LEU A 472 10.66 -48.28 -24.51
C LEU A 472 10.72 -46.74 -24.52
N VAL A 473 11.89 -46.19 -24.21
CA VAL A 473 12.10 -44.73 -24.20
C VAL A 473 12.08 -44.18 -25.61
N GLU A 474 12.63 -44.89 -26.56
CA GLU A 474 12.66 -44.50 -27.97
C GLU A 474 11.26 -44.57 -28.61
N ILE A 475 10.49 -45.61 -28.34
CA ILE A 475 9.09 -45.75 -28.80
C ILE A 475 8.24 -44.62 -28.21
N ASN A 476 8.36 -44.29 -26.93
CA ASN A 476 7.61 -43.19 -26.31
C ASN A 476 7.95 -41.83 -26.92
N LYS A 477 9.21 -41.61 -27.27
CA LYS A 477 9.62 -40.34 -27.93
C LYS A 477 9.04 -40.26 -29.33
N GLN A 478 9.10 -41.35 -30.12
CA GLN A 478 8.52 -41.39 -31.45
C GLN A 478 6.99 -41.20 -31.44
N LEU A 479 6.29 -41.77 -30.42
CA LEU A 479 4.84 -41.56 -30.24
C LEU A 479 4.47 -40.09 -30.01
N MET A 480 5.24 -39.39 -29.18
CA MET A 480 4.99 -37.95 -28.92
C MET A 480 5.28 -37.07 -30.12
N ASP A 481 6.09 -37.49 -31.06
CA ASP A 481 6.38 -36.78 -32.30
C ASP A 481 5.35 -36.97 -33.41
N THR A 482 4.42 -37.93 -33.26
CA THR A 482 3.37 -38.19 -34.26
C THR A 482 2.41 -37.00 -34.43
N PHE A 483 1.93 -36.82 -35.65
CA PHE A 483 0.92 -35.80 -35.96
C PHE A 483 -0.36 -35.95 -35.12
N VAL A 484 -0.77 -37.20 -34.91
CA VAL A 484 -1.98 -37.55 -34.13
C VAL A 484 -1.83 -37.14 -32.68
N TYR A 485 -0.66 -37.39 -32.05
CA TYR A 485 -0.40 -36.93 -30.68
C TYR A 485 -0.46 -35.41 -30.58
N LYS A 486 0.22 -34.70 -31.49
CA LYS A 486 0.24 -33.21 -31.52
C LYS A 486 -1.17 -32.65 -31.70
N LYS A 487 -2.01 -33.28 -32.53
CA LYS A 487 -3.41 -32.88 -32.73
C LYS A 487 -4.24 -33.10 -31.47
N LEU A 488 -4.08 -34.23 -30.76
CA LEU A 488 -4.76 -34.52 -29.51
C LEU A 488 -4.30 -33.56 -28.40
N ALA A 489 -3.03 -33.26 -28.29
CA ALA A 489 -2.50 -32.27 -27.34
C ALA A 489 -3.03 -30.87 -27.60
N TYR A 490 -3.21 -30.51 -28.86
CA TYR A 490 -3.89 -29.24 -29.23
C TYR A 490 -5.35 -29.21 -28.76
N ILE A 491 -6.14 -30.28 -29.00
CA ILE A 491 -7.53 -30.42 -28.57
C ILE A 491 -7.65 -30.41 -27.04
N GLU A 492 -6.69 -30.94 -26.30
CA GLU A 492 -6.65 -30.86 -24.82
C GLU A 492 -6.65 -29.42 -24.33
N CYS A 493 -5.92 -28.53 -25.02
CA CYS A 493 -5.88 -27.10 -24.73
C CYS A 493 -7.10 -26.32 -25.26
N HIS A 494 -7.90 -26.90 -26.15
CA HIS A 494 -9.07 -26.29 -26.80
C HIS A 494 -10.33 -27.18 -26.64
N PRO A 495 -10.94 -27.25 -25.45
CA PRO A 495 -12.02 -28.20 -25.14
C PRO A 495 -13.31 -28.06 -25.98
N GLN A 496 -13.41 -27.00 -26.75
CA GLN A 496 -14.51 -26.77 -27.68
C GLN A 496 -14.44 -27.65 -28.94
N GLU A 497 -13.25 -28.15 -29.28
CA GLU A 497 -13.05 -29.00 -30.44
C GLU A 497 -13.33 -30.47 -30.12
N LYS A 498 -14.04 -31.15 -31.02
CA LYS A 498 -14.37 -32.58 -30.88
C LYS A 498 -13.41 -33.44 -31.71
N ILE A 499 -13.04 -34.60 -31.18
CA ILE A 499 -12.26 -35.57 -31.95
C ILE A 499 -13.17 -36.17 -33.03
N THR A 500 -12.77 -36.03 -34.30
CA THR A 500 -13.46 -36.60 -35.45
C THR A 500 -13.21 -38.11 -35.56
N ASN A 501 -14.12 -38.81 -36.27
CA ASN A 501 -13.88 -40.25 -36.54
C ASN A 501 -12.58 -40.50 -37.27
N GLU A 502 -12.23 -39.66 -38.22
CA GLU A 502 -10.97 -39.71 -38.95
C GLU A 502 -9.75 -39.61 -37.99
N THR A 503 -9.84 -38.77 -36.97
CA THR A 503 -8.76 -38.64 -35.98
C THR A 503 -8.67 -39.89 -35.11
N TRP A 504 -9.79 -40.54 -34.79
CA TRP A 504 -9.79 -41.81 -34.07
C TRP A 504 -9.20 -42.95 -34.89
N ASP A 505 -9.55 -43.05 -36.15
CA ASP A 505 -9.03 -44.11 -37.06
C ASP A 505 -7.52 -43.93 -37.30
N ASN A 506 -7.06 -42.72 -37.51
CA ASN A 506 -5.64 -42.41 -37.60
C ASN A 506 -4.86 -42.73 -36.29
N LEU A 507 -5.48 -42.51 -35.13
CA LEU A 507 -4.90 -42.85 -33.84
C LEU A 507 -4.75 -44.35 -33.67
N GLU A 508 -5.78 -45.13 -34.03
CA GLU A 508 -5.78 -46.58 -33.97
C GLU A 508 -4.67 -47.16 -34.90
N GLU A 509 -4.63 -46.73 -36.16
CA GLU A 509 -3.65 -47.17 -37.14
C GLU A 509 -2.20 -46.82 -36.75
N THR A 510 -1.98 -45.57 -36.30
CA THR A 510 -0.64 -45.13 -35.90
C THR A 510 -0.10 -45.90 -34.70
N LEU A 511 -0.93 -46.11 -33.67
CA LEU A 511 -0.51 -46.81 -32.46
C LEU A 511 -0.39 -48.32 -32.67
N GLU A 512 -1.27 -48.95 -33.44
CA GLU A 512 -1.15 -50.40 -33.78
C GLU A 512 0.09 -50.69 -34.64
N GLY A 513 0.43 -49.75 -35.57
CA GLY A 513 1.66 -49.87 -36.38
C GLY A 513 2.96 -49.74 -35.54
N MET A 514 2.95 -48.91 -34.48
CA MET A 514 4.13 -48.71 -33.65
C MET A 514 4.21 -49.70 -32.46
N ILE A 515 3.07 -50.21 -32.01
CA ILE A 515 2.93 -51.12 -30.86
C ILE A 515 2.04 -52.31 -31.26
N PRO A 516 2.57 -53.36 -31.89
CA PRO A 516 1.76 -54.48 -32.38
C PRO A 516 0.97 -55.24 -31.29
N SER A 517 1.42 -55.20 -30.05
CA SER A 517 0.70 -55.80 -28.92
C SER A 517 -0.69 -55.19 -28.65
N LEU A 518 -0.96 -53.97 -29.13
CA LEU A 518 -2.25 -53.32 -29.01
C LEU A 518 -3.34 -54.00 -29.84
N ALA A 519 -3.01 -54.59 -30.98
CA ALA A 519 -3.95 -55.34 -31.80
C ALA A 519 -4.56 -56.54 -31.04
N ASN A 520 -3.77 -57.20 -30.20
CA ASN A 520 -4.25 -58.32 -29.36
C ASN A 520 -5.18 -57.82 -28.23
N ILE A 521 -4.96 -56.62 -27.73
CA ILE A 521 -5.79 -56.00 -26.71
C ILE A 521 -7.11 -55.51 -27.29
N LYS A 522 -7.12 -55.04 -28.51
CA LYS A 522 -8.34 -54.61 -29.25
C LYS A 522 -9.41 -55.65 -29.26
N LEU A 523 -9.02 -56.92 -29.41
CA LEU A 523 -9.98 -58.08 -29.45
C LEU A 523 -10.68 -58.34 -28.10
N LYS A 524 -10.11 -57.89 -26.98
CA LYS A 524 -10.63 -58.11 -25.62
C LYS A 524 -11.44 -56.95 -25.08
N LEU A 525 -11.43 -55.81 -25.75
CA LEU A 525 -12.03 -54.54 -25.28
C LEU A 525 -13.14 -54.08 -26.20
N SER A 526 -14.18 -53.38 -25.63
CA SER A 526 -15.11 -52.64 -26.42
C SER A 526 -14.45 -51.43 -27.12
N LYS A 527 -15.05 -50.91 -28.20
CA LYS A 527 -14.51 -49.75 -28.93
C LYS A 527 -14.26 -48.56 -28.00
N LYS A 528 -15.13 -48.29 -27.00
CA LYS A 528 -14.95 -47.26 -26.01
C LYS A 528 -13.75 -47.53 -25.08
N GLU A 529 -13.66 -48.74 -24.58
CA GLU A 529 -12.56 -49.15 -23.69
C GLU A 529 -11.20 -49.13 -24.44
N TYR A 530 -11.20 -49.57 -25.72
CA TYR A 530 -9.99 -49.52 -26.52
C TYR A 530 -9.47 -48.10 -26.76
N ARG A 531 -10.34 -47.16 -27.06
CA ARG A 531 -10.00 -45.74 -27.19
C ARG A 531 -9.42 -45.17 -25.89
N ILE A 532 -9.99 -45.53 -24.73
CA ILE A 532 -9.41 -45.16 -23.42
C ILE A 532 -8.02 -45.77 -23.25
N CYS A 533 -7.82 -47.01 -23.68
CA CYS A 533 -6.52 -47.69 -23.66
C CYS A 533 -5.47 -46.95 -24.50
N LEU A 534 -5.80 -46.55 -25.74
CA LEU A 534 -4.92 -45.79 -26.62
C LEU A 534 -4.52 -44.42 -26.02
N LEU A 535 -5.47 -43.69 -25.46
CA LEU A 535 -5.21 -42.40 -24.81
C LEU A 535 -4.35 -42.56 -23.54
N THR A 536 -4.56 -43.65 -22.78
CA THR A 536 -3.73 -43.98 -21.61
C THR A 536 -2.31 -44.33 -22.02
N ARG A 537 -2.12 -45.05 -23.16
CA ARG A 537 -0.79 -45.38 -23.71
C ARG A 537 -0.02 -44.11 -24.14
N LEU A 538 -0.71 -43.09 -24.57
CA LEU A 538 -0.17 -41.78 -24.91
C LEU A 538 0.05 -40.85 -23.68
N HIS A 539 -0.12 -41.37 -22.48
CA HIS A 539 0.09 -40.66 -21.21
C HIS A 539 -0.87 -39.47 -20.94
N PHE A 540 -2.03 -39.42 -21.61
CA PHE A 540 -3.03 -38.45 -21.28
C PHE A 540 -3.63 -38.66 -19.89
N SER A 541 -3.92 -37.56 -19.17
CA SER A 541 -4.52 -37.62 -17.85
C SER A 541 -5.94 -38.16 -17.89
N PRO A 542 -6.47 -38.75 -16.81
CA PRO A 542 -7.88 -39.16 -16.75
C PRO A 542 -8.88 -38.04 -17.04
N SER A 543 -8.53 -36.81 -16.67
CA SER A 543 -9.35 -35.61 -16.96
C SER A 543 -9.35 -35.28 -18.44
N ALA A 544 -8.21 -35.33 -19.11
CA ALA A 544 -8.09 -35.18 -20.56
C ALA A 544 -8.85 -36.28 -21.30
N ILE A 545 -8.71 -37.53 -20.87
CA ILE A 545 -9.46 -38.67 -21.44
C ILE A 545 -10.96 -38.48 -21.29
N SER A 546 -11.44 -37.98 -20.14
CA SER A 546 -12.86 -37.73 -19.94
C SER A 546 -13.39 -36.65 -20.90
N CYS A 547 -12.59 -35.63 -21.17
CA CYS A 547 -12.88 -34.58 -22.15
C CYS A 547 -12.95 -35.14 -23.57
N PHE A 548 -11.95 -35.91 -24.00
CA PHE A 548 -11.87 -36.54 -25.32
C PHE A 548 -13.01 -37.52 -25.58
N MET A 549 -13.40 -38.26 -24.56
CA MET A 549 -14.46 -39.28 -24.64
C MET A 549 -15.87 -38.68 -24.37
N GLN A 550 -15.97 -37.40 -24.04
CA GLN A 550 -17.22 -36.72 -23.71
C GLN A 550 -18.04 -37.46 -22.63
N CYS A 551 -17.39 -37.91 -21.57
CA CYS A 551 -18.01 -38.63 -20.46
C CYS A 551 -17.44 -38.18 -19.12
N ASN A 552 -18.13 -38.47 -18.02
CA ASN A 552 -17.74 -38.08 -16.68
C ASN A 552 -16.49 -38.81 -16.20
N LEU A 553 -15.68 -38.16 -15.33
CA LEU A 553 -14.47 -38.73 -14.76
C LEU A 553 -14.71 -40.07 -14.01
N PRO A 554 -15.79 -40.25 -13.24
CA PRO A 554 -16.15 -41.55 -12.65
C PRO A 554 -16.31 -42.68 -13.67
N ASP A 555 -16.91 -42.38 -14.85
CA ASP A 555 -17.09 -43.36 -15.92
C ASP A 555 -15.77 -43.85 -16.50
N ILE A 556 -14.79 -42.95 -16.65
CA ILE A 556 -13.44 -43.29 -17.06
C ILE A 556 -12.79 -44.20 -16.02
N SER A 557 -12.91 -43.86 -14.72
CA SER A 557 -12.35 -44.68 -13.64
C SER A 557 -12.97 -46.07 -13.57
N MET A 558 -14.29 -46.19 -13.75
CA MET A 558 -14.97 -47.48 -13.79
C MET A 558 -14.60 -48.27 -15.03
N SER A 559 -14.47 -47.66 -16.20
CA SER A 559 -14.02 -48.32 -17.43
C SER A 559 -12.61 -48.87 -17.27
N ARG A 560 -11.69 -48.11 -16.69
CA ARG A 560 -10.30 -48.53 -16.42
C ARG A 560 -10.25 -49.69 -15.43
N LYS A 561 -11.08 -49.72 -14.41
CA LYS A 561 -11.19 -50.84 -13.47
C LYS A 561 -11.68 -52.11 -14.19
N ARG A 562 -12.72 -52.02 -15.05
CA ARG A 562 -13.19 -53.14 -15.86
C ARG A 562 -12.16 -53.65 -16.85
N MET A 563 -11.38 -52.74 -17.47
CA MET A 563 -10.30 -53.11 -18.39
C MET A 563 -9.17 -53.83 -17.65
N LEU A 564 -8.84 -53.44 -16.43
CA LEU A 564 -7.83 -54.14 -15.61
C LEU A 564 -8.26 -55.59 -15.35
N SER A 565 -9.50 -55.83 -14.98
CA SER A 565 -10.04 -57.16 -14.78
C SER A 565 -10.01 -57.99 -16.07
N LYS A 566 -10.37 -57.39 -17.24
CA LYS A 566 -10.36 -58.08 -18.54
C LYS A 566 -8.98 -58.42 -19.08
N LEU A 567 -7.98 -57.57 -18.84
CA LEU A 567 -6.65 -57.66 -19.42
C LEU A 567 -5.65 -58.39 -18.50
N CYS A 568 -5.80 -58.21 -17.19
CA CYS A 568 -4.84 -58.68 -16.20
C CYS A 568 -5.40 -59.79 -15.28
N GLU A 569 -6.72 -60.12 -15.42
CA GLU A 569 -7.45 -61.10 -14.57
C GLU A 569 -7.30 -60.77 -13.06
N LYS A 570 -7.19 -59.49 -12.72
CA LYS A 570 -6.98 -59.00 -11.35
C LYS A 570 -7.98 -57.88 -11.03
N ASP A 571 -8.49 -57.88 -9.81
CA ASP A 571 -9.17 -56.74 -9.24
C ASP A 571 -8.15 -55.81 -8.58
N GLY A 572 -8.12 -54.53 -9.01
CA GLY A 572 -7.12 -53.57 -8.53
C GLY A 572 -7.58 -52.11 -8.73
N LYS A 573 -6.65 -51.18 -8.50
CA LYS A 573 -6.89 -49.74 -8.69
C LYS A 573 -6.68 -49.35 -10.16
N PRO A 574 -7.44 -48.41 -10.71
CA PRO A 574 -7.30 -47.93 -12.10
C PRO A 574 -5.86 -47.57 -12.52
N LYS A 575 -5.04 -47.15 -11.57
CA LYS A 575 -3.63 -46.80 -11.80
C LYS A 575 -2.75 -48.00 -12.18
N GLU A 576 -3.09 -49.21 -11.76
CA GLU A 576 -2.36 -50.43 -12.12
C GLU A 576 -2.56 -50.77 -13.60
N LEU A 577 -3.72 -50.45 -14.17
CA LEU A 577 -3.96 -50.53 -15.59
C LEU A 577 -3.07 -49.58 -16.39
N ASP A 578 -2.90 -48.35 -15.90
CA ASP A 578 -2.06 -47.36 -16.58
C ASP A 578 -0.61 -47.84 -16.66
N GLU A 579 -0.08 -48.40 -15.54
CA GLU A 579 1.26 -48.96 -15.49
C GLU A 579 1.39 -50.14 -16.48
N TYR A 580 0.39 -50.99 -16.59
CA TYR A 580 0.37 -52.10 -17.54
C TYR A 580 0.38 -51.61 -19.00
N ILE A 581 -0.53 -50.71 -19.35
CA ILE A 581 -0.70 -50.16 -20.71
C ILE A 581 0.52 -49.37 -21.16
N GLN A 582 1.10 -48.58 -20.26
CA GLN A 582 2.27 -47.73 -20.57
C GLN A 582 3.55 -48.53 -20.86
N HIS A 583 3.62 -49.79 -20.44
CA HIS A 583 4.75 -50.66 -20.68
C HIS A 583 4.53 -51.59 -21.89
N LEU A 584 3.44 -51.49 -22.62
CA LEU A 584 3.21 -52.24 -23.86
C LEU A 584 4.19 -51.81 -24.96
N MET A 585 4.82 -52.80 -25.61
CA MET A 585 5.73 -52.65 -26.74
C MET A 585 5.19 -53.34 -27.97
#